data_d0beaf037374bd78f3079cda21f2ef80
#
_entry.id   d0beaf037374bd78f3079cda21f2ef80
#
_cell.length_a   1.000
_cell.length_b   1.000
_cell.length_c   1.000
_cell.angle_alpha   90.00
_cell.angle_beta   90.00
_cell.angle_gamma   90.00
#
_symmetry.space_group_name_H-M   'P 1'
#
loop_
_entity.id
_entity.type
_entity.pdbx_description
1 polymer ?
#
loop_
_entity_poly.entity_id
_entity_poly.type
_entity_poly.pdbx_seq_one_letter_code
_entity_poly.pdbx_strand_id
1 'polypeptide(L)' 'MTIPKGRFVVFDRIYGIHRGVVITDFAWWIGNEDLGREWCLDNRIRTQQQGMVIQFDDDESFTMFILRWS' A
#
# COMPACT_ATOMS: atom_id res chain seq x y z
N MET A 1 -7.56 23.30 6.53
CA MET A 1 -6.93 22.43 5.54
C MET A 1 -7.60 21.08 5.55
N THR A 2 -8.01 20.64 4.40
CA THR A 2 -8.63 19.35 4.30
C THR A 2 -7.53 18.31 4.18
N ILE A 3 -7.44 17.46 5.15
CA ILE A 3 -6.56 16.31 5.01
C ILE A 3 -7.20 15.44 3.94
N PRO A 4 -6.50 15.17 2.84
CA PRO A 4 -7.05 14.28 1.84
C PRO A 4 -7.46 13.01 2.55
N LYS A 5 -8.64 12.53 2.28
CA LYS A 5 -9.05 11.24 2.80
C LYS A 5 -8.04 10.24 2.31
N GLY A 6 -7.14 9.86 3.19
CA GLY A 6 -6.17 8.86 2.84
C GLY A 6 -6.88 7.56 2.53
N ARG A 7 -6.51 6.95 1.43
CA ARG A 7 -6.98 5.60 1.11
C ARG A 7 -6.32 4.60 2.02
N PHE A 8 -5.22 5.01 2.61
CA PHE A 8 -4.45 4.18 3.51
C PHE A 8 -3.61 5.05 4.43
N VAL A 9 -3.15 4.44 5.52
CA VAL A 9 -2.23 5.06 6.46
C VAL A 9 -0.89 4.37 6.30
N VAL A 10 0.18 5.14 6.23
CA VAL A 10 1.54 4.63 6.10
C VAL A 10 2.08 4.28 7.48
N PHE A 11 2.76 3.13 7.58
CA PHE A 11 3.52 2.83 8.79
C PHE A 11 4.98 2.57 8.42
N ASP A 12 5.86 2.90 9.35
CA ASP A 12 7.27 2.68 9.20
C ASP A 12 7.65 1.33 9.83
N ARG A 13 8.94 1.00 9.79
CA ARG A 13 9.44 -0.25 10.36
C ARG A 13 9.17 -0.31 11.86
N ILE A 14 8.52 -1.38 12.27
CA ILE A 14 8.29 -1.66 13.68
C ILE A 14 8.63 -3.13 13.89
N TYR A 15 9.54 -3.40 14.83
CA TYR A 15 9.93 -4.78 15.18
C TYR A 15 10.46 -5.57 13.97
N GLY A 16 11.23 -4.93 13.12
CA GLY A 16 11.78 -5.61 11.94
C GLY A 16 10.82 -5.77 10.78
N ILE A 17 9.62 -5.24 10.90
CA ILE A 17 8.65 -5.24 9.80
C ILE A 17 9.00 -4.11 8.83
N HIS A 18 8.97 -4.41 7.55
CA HIS A 18 9.22 -3.41 6.53
C HIS A 18 8.09 -2.39 6.46
N ARG A 19 8.38 -1.26 5.80
CA ARG A 19 7.35 -0.24 5.58
C ARG A 19 6.16 -0.80 4.85
N GLY A 20 5.01 -0.23 5.13
CA GLY A 20 3.80 -0.66 4.50
C GLY A 20 2.67 0.31 4.69
N VAL A 21 1.49 -0.11 4.29
CA VAL A 21 0.28 0.67 4.39
C VAL A 21 -0.82 -0.16 5.03
N VAL A 22 -1.67 0.52 5.77
CA VAL A 22 -2.91 -0.06 6.28
C VAL A 22 -4.05 0.60 5.51
N ILE A 23 -4.81 -0.20 4.79
CA ILE A 23 -5.92 0.32 4.00
C ILE A 23 -7.01 0.79 4.95
N THR A 24 -7.37 2.05 4.86
CA THR A 24 -8.41 2.64 5.70
C THR A 24 -9.70 2.88 4.94
N ASP A 25 -9.64 3.01 3.62
CA ASP A 25 -10.82 3.16 2.80
C ASP A 25 -11.18 1.81 2.18
N PHE A 26 -11.96 1.05 2.91
CA PHE A 26 -12.32 -0.29 2.50
C PHE A 26 -13.13 -0.31 1.19
N ALA A 27 -14.04 0.64 1.03
CA ALA A 27 -14.85 0.71 -0.18
C ALA A 27 -13.98 0.95 -1.41
N TRP A 28 -13.00 1.85 -1.29
CA TRP A 28 -12.05 2.09 -2.38
C TRP A 28 -11.24 0.83 -2.67
N TRP A 29 -10.79 0.15 -1.62
CA TRP A 29 -9.94 -1.02 -1.78
C TRP A 29 -10.65 -2.15 -2.51
N ILE A 30 -11.90 -2.43 -2.15
CA ILE A 30 -12.68 -3.46 -2.82
C ILE A 30 -12.77 -3.20 -4.32
N GLY A 31 -12.96 -1.95 -4.71
CA GLY A 31 -13.08 -1.60 -6.12
C GLY A 31 -11.76 -1.55 -6.88
N ASN A 32 -10.63 -1.54 -6.17
CA ASN A 32 -9.32 -1.33 -6.80
C ASN A 32 -8.29 -2.40 -6.46
N GLU A 33 -8.65 -3.39 -5.68
CA GLU A 33 -7.69 -4.41 -5.22
C GLU A 33 -7.03 -5.13 -6.39
N ASP A 34 -7.80 -5.56 -7.36
CA ASP A 34 -7.27 -6.28 -8.50
C ASP A 34 -6.34 -5.40 -9.33
N LEU A 35 -6.71 -4.15 -9.54
CA LEU A 35 -5.88 -3.20 -10.26
C LEU A 35 -4.56 -2.97 -9.54
N GLY A 36 -4.62 -2.85 -8.22
CA GLY A 36 -3.43 -2.69 -7.41
C GLY A 36 -2.48 -3.88 -7.50
N ARG A 37 -3.03 -5.08 -7.47
CA ARG A 37 -2.23 -6.29 -7.62
C ARG A 37 -1.58 -6.38 -9.00
N GLU A 38 -2.35 -6.12 -10.04
CA GLU A 38 -1.81 -6.14 -11.41
C GLU A 38 -0.70 -5.12 -11.56
N TRP A 39 -0.89 -3.92 -11.01
CA TRP A 39 0.13 -2.89 -11.07
C TRP A 39 1.40 -3.34 -10.36
N CYS A 40 1.28 -3.96 -9.20
CA CYS A 40 2.43 -4.46 -8.47
C CYS A 40 3.15 -5.54 -9.27
N LEU A 41 2.41 -6.46 -9.88
CA LEU A 41 3.02 -7.51 -10.70
C LEU A 41 3.72 -6.93 -11.91
N ASP A 42 3.10 -5.98 -12.58
CA ASP A 42 3.67 -5.34 -13.77
C ASP A 42 4.96 -4.60 -13.45
N ASN A 43 5.07 -4.05 -12.26
CA ASN A 43 6.23 -3.30 -11.82
C ASN A 43 7.20 -4.15 -10.99
N ARG A 44 6.94 -5.46 -10.90
CA ARG A 44 7.78 -6.40 -10.15
C ARG A 44 7.93 -6.01 -8.69
N ILE A 45 6.88 -5.47 -8.12
CA ILE A 45 6.84 -5.09 -6.71
C ILE A 45 6.36 -6.28 -5.91
N ARG A 46 7.14 -6.68 -4.93
CA ARG A 46 6.78 -7.76 -4.03
C ARG A 46 6.14 -7.19 -2.77
N THR A 47 5.01 -7.73 -2.42
CA THR A 47 4.30 -7.32 -1.22
C THR A 47 3.85 -8.55 -0.45
N GLN A 48 3.63 -8.33 0.85
CA GLN A 48 2.99 -9.31 1.72
C GLN A 48 1.73 -8.65 2.24
N GLN A 49 0.60 -9.27 1.98
CA GLN A 49 -0.68 -8.73 2.39
C GLN A 49 -1.35 -9.62 3.42
N GLN A 50 -1.79 -9.01 4.51
CA GLN A 50 -2.62 -9.69 5.51
C GLN A 50 -3.82 -8.79 5.77
N GLY A 51 -4.99 -9.20 5.27
CA GLY A 51 -6.19 -8.39 5.38
C GLY A 51 -6.01 -7.05 4.73
N MET A 52 -6.10 -5.99 5.53
CA MET A 52 -5.97 -4.61 5.06
C MET A 52 -4.56 -4.04 5.20
N VAL A 53 -3.59 -4.87 5.58
CA VAL A 53 -2.20 -4.45 5.76
C VAL A 53 -1.37 -4.97 4.60
N ILE A 54 -0.63 -4.07 3.96
CA ILE A 54 0.26 -4.42 2.86
C ILE A 54 1.68 -4.00 3.24
N GLN A 55 2.59 -4.96 3.29
CA GLN A 55 4.01 -4.71 3.57
C GLN A 55 4.81 -4.81 2.27
N PHE A 56 5.82 -3.96 2.15
CA PHE A 56 6.67 -3.92 0.95
C PHE A 56 8.07 -4.41 1.29
N ASP A 57 8.67 -5.15 0.35
CA ASP A 57 9.99 -5.73 0.56
C ASP A 57 11.11 -4.69 0.60
N ASP A 58 10.91 -3.56 -0.08
CA ASP A 58 11.93 -2.51 -0.09
C ASP A 58 11.29 -1.12 -0.15
N ASP A 59 12.10 -0.11 0.18
CA ASP A 59 11.62 1.27 0.26
C ASP A 59 11.30 1.84 -1.11
N GLU A 60 11.98 1.40 -2.14
CA GLU A 60 11.72 1.87 -3.50
C GLU A 60 10.32 1.46 -3.94
N SER A 61 9.98 0.19 -3.75
CA SER A 61 8.64 -0.32 -4.07
C SER A 61 7.56 0.39 -3.29
N PHE A 62 7.81 0.62 -2.00
CA PHE A 62 6.90 1.36 -1.14
C PHE A 62 6.66 2.77 -1.69
N THR A 63 7.72 3.48 -2.04
CA THR A 63 7.63 4.83 -2.59
C THR A 63 6.86 4.85 -3.89
N MET A 64 7.11 3.91 -4.78
CA MET A 64 6.39 3.81 -6.04
C MET A 64 4.90 3.60 -5.82
N PHE A 65 4.53 2.76 -4.86
CA PHE A 65 3.12 2.52 -4.53
C PHE A 65 2.46 3.80 -4.02
N ILE A 66 3.12 4.50 -3.12
CA ILE A 66 2.59 5.75 -2.57
C ILE A 66 2.35 6.77 -3.68
N LEU A 67 3.31 6.94 -4.58
CA LEU A 67 3.19 7.90 -5.67
C LEU A 67 2.06 7.54 -6.64
N ARG A 68 1.81 6.26 -6.83
CA ARG A 68 0.79 5.82 -7.78
C ARG A 68 -0.62 5.86 -7.21
N TRP A 69 -0.78 5.52 -5.93
CA TRP A 69 -2.10 5.24 -5.38
C TRP A 69 -2.60 6.23 -4.34
N SER A 70 -1.77 7.13 -3.86
CA SER A 70 -2.26 8.11 -2.89
C SER A 70 -2.91 9.33 -3.53
#